data_74c5dac212f0b7766efaa154607109ed
#
_entry.id   74c5dac212f0b7766efaa154607109ed
#
_cell.length_a   1.000
_cell.length_b   1.000
_cell.length_c   1.000
_cell.angle_alpha   90.00
_cell.angle_beta   90.00
_cell.angle_gamma   90.00
#
_symmetry.space_group_name_H-M   'P 1'
#
loop_
_entity.id
_entity.type
_entity.pdbx_description
1 polymer ?
#
loop_
_entity_poly.entity_id
_entity_poly.type
_entity_poly.pdbx_seq_one_letter_code
_entity_poly.pdbx_strand_id
1 'polypeptide(L)'
;MPFNTEADDGVAGRDEWPYAPAVGVGPLRFGMAVDEVVEAAEVLGQSNVSECSPGPAIFSPTWKIEVHRRGMAPSAPAVTAYVSQAVGLFCVAADAVHGPQVAHDGLTLVGRDLVELERDAIAYAEAVDGHFRYTPEGYAGPDDPGVVMRAQLVGEALRSRPLFMVTRDGANTEWDSLPRDEYRNGQFHA
;
A
#
# COMPACT_ATOMS: atom_id res chain seq x y z
N MET A 1 -26.85 1.41 32.05
CA MET A 1 -25.83 0.54 31.45
C MET A 1 -25.04 1.39 30.46
N PRO A 2 -23.80 1.82 30.74
CA PRO A 2 -23.00 2.52 29.75
C PRO A 2 -22.43 1.46 28.82
N PHE A 3 -22.67 1.64 27.53
CA PHE A 3 -21.96 0.93 26.47
C PHE A 3 -20.52 1.40 26.47
N ASN A 4 -19.64 0.56 26.94
CA ASN A 4 -18.20 0.76 26.85
C ASN A 4 -17.82 0.48 25.39
N THR A 5 -17.72 1.52 24.60
CA THR A 5 -17.12 1.46 23.26
C THR A 5 -15.62 1.51 23.47
N GLU A 6 -14.99 0.40 23.83
CA GLU A 6 -13.57 0.24 23.61
C GLU A 6 -13.37 0.18 22.09
N ALA A 7 -13.07 1.33 21.50
CA ALA A 7 -12.41 1.37 20.24
C ALA A 7 -11.05 0.68 20.47
N ASP A 8 -10.95 -0.54 20.00
CA ASP A 8 -9.70 -1.28 19.93
C ASP A 8 -8.77 -0.49 18.98
N ASP A 9 -7.95 0.37 19.57
CA ASP A 9 -6.89 1.10 18.91
C ASP A 9 -5.80 0.11 18.48
N GLY A 10 -6.06 -0.66 17.44
CA GLY A 10 -5.10 -1.58 16.82
C GLY A 10 -3.82 -0.91 16.26
N VAL A 11 -3.54 0.30 16.73
CA VAL A 11 -2.37 1.12 16.35
C VAL A 11 -1.19 0.90 17.32
N ALA A 12 -1.43 0.44 18.55
CA ALA A 12 -0.37 0.22 19.52
C ALA A 12 0.51 -0.98 19.11
N GLY A 13 1.75 -0.71 18.69
CA GLY A 13 2.77 -1.73 18.41
C GLY A 13 3.05 -2.02 16.94
N ARG A 14 2.60 -1.19 16.01
CA ARG A 14 3.01 -1.28 14.60
C ARG A 14 4.39 -0.67 14.40
N ASP A 15 5.17 -1.30 13.52
CA ASP A 15 6.40 -0.68 13.04
C ASP A 15 6.07 0.60 12.28
N GLU A 16 6.80 1.67 12.54
CA GLU A 16 6.65 2.93 11.83
C GLU A 16 7.61 2.99 10.65
N TRP A 17 7.06 3.15 9.45
CA TRP A 17 7.82 3.24 8.22
C TRP A 17 7.65 4.62 7.58
N PRO A 18 8.74 5.34 7.30
CA PRO A 18 8.65 6.56 6.51
C PRO A 18 8.34 6.22 5.05
N TYR A 19 7.53 7.03 4.42
CA TYR A 19 7.37 7.03 2.98
C TYR A 19 8.12 8.23 2.39
N ALA A 20 8.99 7.96 1.43
CA ALA A 20 9.66 8.96 0.61
C ALA A 20 9.24 8.76 -0.85
N PRO A 21 8.45 9.69 -1.44
CA PRO A 21 7.97 9.60 -2.82
C PRO A 21 9.09 9.33 -3.82
N ALA A 22 8.84 8.44 -4.76
CA ALA A 22 9.80 7.95 -5.76
C ALA A 22 11.08 7.27 -5.21
N VAL A 23 11.25 7.21 -3.89
CA VAL A 23 12.43 6.60 -3.24
C VAL A 23 12.11 5.27 -2.60
N GLY A 24 11.04 5.19 -1.79
CA GLY A 24 10.68 3.92 -1.15
C GLY A 24 9.78 4.05 0.07
N VAL A 25 9.48 2.91 0.70
CA VAL A 25 8.61 2.74 1.87
C VAL A 25 9.36 1.96 2.94
N GLY A 26 9.69 2.58 4.05
CA GLY A 26 10.50 1.96 5.10
C GLY A 26 11.83 1.42 4.57
N PRO A 27 12.13 0.12 4.74
CA PRO A 27 13.37 -0.48 4.23
C PRO A 27 13.32 -0.77 2.72
N LEU A 28 12.14 -0.74 2.09
CA LEU A 28 11.94 -1.10 0.69
C LEU A 28 12.20 0.11 -0.21
N ARG A 29 13.18 0.00 -1.11
CA ARG A 29 13.53 1.04 -2.08
C ARG A 29 12.98 0.69 -3.45
N PHE A 30 12.33 1.63 -4.12
CA PHE A 30 11.92 1.44 -5.50
C PHE A 30 13.13 1.14 -6.38
N GLY A 31 12.96 0.23 -7.34
CA GLY A 31 14.05 -0.28 -8.17
C GLY A 31 14.78 -1.52 -7.64
N MET A 32 14.55 -1.94 -6.39
CA MET A 32 15.13 -3.17 -5.84
C MET A 32 14.73 -4.40 -6.66
N ALA A 33 15.67 -5.34 -6.81
CA ALA A 33 15.41 -6.67 -7.34
C ALA A 33 14.67 -7.55 -6.32
N VAL A 34 14.19 -8.72 -6.75
CA VAL A 34 13.39 -9.62 -5.88
C VAL A 34 14.15 -10.04 -4.64
N ASP A 35 15.40 -10.43 -4.78
CA ASP A 35 16.29 -10.86 -3.67
C ASP A 35 16.56 -9.72 -2.68
N GLU A 36 16.79 -8.51 -3.18
CA GLU A 36 16.97 -7.32 -2.36
C GLU A 36 15.70 -6.96 -1.55
N VAL A 37 14.52 -7.10 -2.16
CA VAL A 37 13.24 -6.88 -1.46
C VAL A 37 13.02 -7.93 -0.37
N VAL A 38 13.31 -9.20 -0.65
CA VAL A 38 13.20 -10.29 0.32
C VAL A 38 14.11 -10.04 1.52
N GLU A 39 15.38 -9.68 1.28
CA GLU A 39 16.34 -9.37 2.33
C GLU A 39 15.90 -8.16 3.16
N ALA A 40 15.51 -7.07 2.50
CA ALA A 40 15.05 -5.85 3.20
C ALA A 40 13.78 -6.08 4.02
N ALA A 41 12.90 -6.99 3.59
CA ALA A 41 11.66 -7.32 4.27
C ALA A 41 11.84 -8.26 5.48
N GLU A 42 13.00 -8.88 5.68
CA GLU A 42 13.28 -9.79 6.80
C GLU A 42 13.05 -9.14 8.17
N VAL A 43 13.20 -7.82 8.27
CA VAL A 43 12.92 -7.07 9.49
C VAL A 43 11.47 -7.20 9.93
N LEU A 44 10.53 -7.34 8.98
CA LEU A 44 9.10 -7.50 9.25
C LEU A 44 8.71 -8.96 9.48
N GLY A 45 9.24 -9.88 8.66
CA GLY A 45 8.86 -11.26 8.76
C GLY A 45 9.37 -12.18 7.65
N GLN A 46 8.55 -13.16 7.28
CA GLN A 46 8.85 -14.13 6.24
C GLN A 46 8.22 -13.72 4.91
N SER A 47 8.98 -13.85 3.84
CA SER A 47 8.54 -13.53 2.49
C SER A 47 8.16 -14.77 1.70
N ASN A 48 7.08 -14.66 0.93
CA ASN A 48 6.61 -15.63 -0.05
C ASN A 48 6.68 -14.98 -1.43
N VAL A 49 7.41 -15.56 -2.35
CA VAL A 49 7.58 -15.04 -3.71
C VAL A 49 6.76 -15.86 -4.69
N SER A 50 5.95 -15.22 -5.50
CA SER A 50 5.17 -15.83 -6.57
C SER A 50 5.22 -14.98 -7.83
N GLU A 51 5.09 -15.62 -8.99
CA GLU A 51 4.96 -14.92 -10.26
C GLU A 51 3.53 -14.40 -10.40
N CYS A 52 3.38 -13.12 -10.71
CA CYS A 52 2.08 -12.55 -11.05
C CYS A 52 1.73 -12.95 -12.49
N SER A 53 0.48 -13.36 -12.71
CA SER A 53 -0.03 -13.48 -14.07
C SER A 53 0.17 -12.14 -14.78
N PRO A 54 0.90 -12.11 -15.89
CA PRO A 54 1.12 -10.87 -16.60
C PRO A 54 -0.24 -10.29 -17.03
N GLY A 55 -0.36 -8.98 -16.89
CA GLY A 55 -1.31 -8.23 -17.68
C GLY A 55 -1.04 -8.46 -19.18
N PRO A 56 -1.64 -7.69 -20.10
CA PRO A 56 -1.38 -7.82 -21.53
C PRO A 56 0.12 -7.98 -21.82
N ALA A 57 0.47 -8.81 -22.79
CA ALA A 57 1.82 -9.32 -23.11
C ALA A 57 2.95 -8.27 -23.29
N ILE A 58 2.63 -6.99 -23.20
CA ILE A 58 3.56 -5.86 -23.28
C ILE A 58 4.30 -5.58 -21.98
N PHE A 59 3.92 -6.22 -20.86
CA PHE A 59 4.55 -6.01 -19.56
C PHE A 59 5.54 -7.14 -19.25
N SER A 60 6.73 -6.77 -18.82
CA SER A 60 7.76 -7.72 -18.37
C SER A 60 7.25 -8.60 -17.22
N PRO A 61 7.83 -9.79 -17.01
CA PRO A 61 7.50 -10.62 -15.86
C PRO A 61 7.47 -9.80 -14.58
N THR A 62 6.47 -10.04 -13.76
CA THR A 62 6.27 -9.35 -12.49
C THR A 62 6.14 -10.39 -11.38
N TRP A 63 6.86 -10.19 -10.29
CA TRP A 63 6.79 -11.01 -9.08
C TRP A 63 6.02 -10.28 -8.00
N LYS A 64 5.22 -11.04 -7.26
CA LYS A 64 4.55 -10.63 -6.04
C LYS A 64 5.30 -11.23 -4.85
N ILE A 65 5.65 -10.40 -3.89
CA ILE A 65 6.34 -10.77 -2.65
C ILE A 65 5.39 -10.45 -1.50
N GLU A 66 4.88 -11.49 -0.86
CA GLU A 66 3.97 -11.37 0.29
C GLU A 66 4.78 -11.55 1.57
N VAL A 67 4.80 -10.53 2.42
CA VAL A 67 5.57 -10.51 3.67
C VAL A 67 4.61 -10.70 4.84
N HIS A 68 4.81 -11.77 5.60
CA HIS A 68 4.00 -12.12 6.77
C HIS A 68 4.76 -11.83 8.06
N ARG A 69 4.12 -11.19 9.04
CA ARG A 69 4.74 -10.89 10.34
C ARG A 69 5.16 -12.15 11.08
N ARG A 70 6.31 -12.10 11.75
CA ARG A 70 6.78 -13.19 12.61
C ARG A 70 5.82 -13.42 13.78
N GLY A 71 5.55 -14.70 14.07
CA GLY A 71 4.76 -15.09 15.24
C GLY A 71 3.25 -14.90 15.08
N MET A 72 2.78 -14.43 13.94
CA MET A 72 1.35 -14.42 13.63
C MET A 72 0.97 -15.67 12.84
N ALA A 73 -0.24 -16.19 13.07
CA ALA A 73 -0.79 -17.26 12.23
C ALA A 73 -0.81 -16.80 10.75
N PRO A 74 -0.80 -17.73 9.77
CA PRO A 74 -0.88 -17.37 8.36
C PRO A 74 -2.19 -16.63 8.07
N SER A 75 -2.14 -15.34 8.28
CA SER A 75 -3.18 -14.36 7.99
C SER A 75 -2.82 -13.64 6.68
N ALA A 76 -3.55 -12.61 6.33
CA ALA A 76 -3.19 -11.74 5.22
C ALA A 76 -1.73 -11.22 5.36
N PRO A 77 -0.99 -11.07 4.26
CA PRO A 77 0.35 -10.50 4.31
C PRO A 77 0.31 -9.08 4.87
N ALA A 78 1.26 -8.75 5.73
CA ALA A 78 1.39 -7.40 6.28
C ALA A 78 1.80 -6.38 5.21
N VAL A 79 2.64 -6.82 4.27
CA VAL A 79 3.08 -6.03 3.11
C VAL A 79 3.05 -6.92 1.88
N THR A 80 2.62 -6.35 0.75
CA THR A 80 2.74 -6.97 -0.57
C THR A 80 3.57 -6.05 -1.45
N ALA A 81 4.68 -6.55 -1.97
CA ALA A 81 5.55 -5.82 -2.88
C ALA A 81 5.47 -6.42 -4.29
N TYR A 82 5.56 -5.56 -5.30
CA TYR A 82 5.50 -5.95 -6.70
C TYR A 82 6.76 -5.50 -7.42
N VAL A 83 7.48 -6.47 -7.97
CA VAL A 83 8.77 -6.27 -8.62
C VAL A 83 8.65 -6.65 -10.09
N SER A 84 8.98 -5.75 -11.00
CA SER A 84 9.04 -6.03 -12.43
C SER A 84 10.48 -6.26 -12.86
N GLN A 85 10.68 -7.12 -13.88
CA GLN A 85 12.00 -7.36 -14.44
C GLN A 85 12.62 -6.08 -15.03
N ALA A 86 11.80 -5.19 -15.57
CA ALA A 86 12.28 -3.99 -16.24
C ALA A 86 12.72 -2.89 -15.29
N VAL A 87 11.94 -2.66 -14.21
CA VAL A 87 12.13 -1.47 -13.35
C VAL A 87 12.37 -1.81 -11.88
N GLY A 88 12.42 -3.09 -11.50
CA GLY A 88 12.55 -3.52 -10.11
C GLY A 88 11.27 -3.31 -9.32
N LEU A 89 11.39 -3.06 -8.01
CA LEU A 89 10.28 -2.76 -7.12
C LEU A 89 9.57 -1.47 -7.58
N PHE A 90 8.28 -1.56 -7.86
CA PHE A 90 7.49 -0.43 -8.36
C PHE A 90 6.20 -0.17 -7.58
N CYS A 91 5.76 -1.13 -6.76
CA CYS A 91 4.55 -0.98 -5.96
C CYS A 91 4.70 -1.70 -4.62
N VAL A 92 4.28 -1.06 -3.55
CA VAL A 92 4.20 -1.61 -2.19
C VAL A 92 2.81 -1.36 -1.64
N ALA A 93 2.12 -2.39 -1.21
CA ALA A 93 0.82 -2.31 -0.55
C ALA A 93 0.98 -2.66 0.93
N ALA A 94 0.44 -1.83 1.83
CA ALA A 94 0.44 -2.09 3.27
C ALA A 94 -0.95 -2.53 3.73
N ASP A 95 -1.03 -3.70 4.40
CA ASP A 95 -2.30 -4.22 4.92
C ASP A 95 -2.86 -3.32 6.02
N ALA A 96 -4.17 -3.09 6.00
CA ALA A 96 -4.83 -2.18 6.93
C ALA A 96 -4.74 -2.60 8.40
N VAL A 97 -4.58 -3.91 8.68
CA VAL A 97 -4.55 -4.47 10.04
C VAL A 97 -3.12 -4.86 10.44
N HIS A 98 -2.43 -5.59 9.58
CA HIS A 98 -1.15 -6.22 9.90
C HIS A 98 0.06 -5.43 9.37
N GLY A 99 -0.17 -4.47 8.49
CA GLY A 99 0.88 -3.64 7.89
C GLY A 99 1.58 -2.71 8.89
N PRO A 100 2.78 -2.25 8.56
CA PRO A 100 3.42 -1.17 9.29
C PRO A 100 2.57 0.11 9.18
N GLN A 101 2.68 1.00 10.15
CA GLN A 101 2.15 2.35 9.97
C GLN A 101 3.08 3.11 9.05
N VAL A 102 2.56 3.53 7.92
CA VAL A 102 3.34 4.34 6.97
C VAL A 102 2.92 5.79 7.10
N ALA A 103 3.91 6.67 7.21
CA ALA A 103 3.69 8.11 7.34
C ALA A 103 4.47 8.89 6.28
N HIS A 104 3.88 10.00 5.83
CA HIS A 104 4.47 10.97 4.95
C HIS A 104 4.15 12.37 5.47
N ASP A 105 5.17 13.16 5.79
CA ASP A 105 5.04 14.54 6.31
C ASP A 105 4.00 14.68 7.44
N GLY A 106 3.99 13.72 8.35
CA GLY A 106 3.06 13.69 9.48
C GLY A 106 1.68 13.11 9.19
N LEU A 107 1.35 12.84 7.92
CA LEU A 107 0.13 12.15 7.53
C LEU A 107 0.32 10.64 7.66
N THR A 108 -0.37 10.01 8.60
CA THR A 108 -0.43 8.55 8.73
C THR A 108 -1.42 7.97 7.72
N LEU A 109 -1.08 6.86 7.07
CA LEU A 109 -1.79 6.39 5.88
C LEU A 109 -2.47 5.02 6.03
N VAL A 110 -2.03 4.16 6.96
CA VAL A 110 -2.44 2.76 7.05
C VAL A 110 -3.47 2.51 8.15
N GLY A 111 -4.54 1.79 7.84
CA GLY A 111 -5.54 1.33 8.80
C GLY A 111 -6.48 2.42 9.33
N ARG A 112 -6.47 3.60 8.74
CA ARG A 112 -7.31 4.72 9.14
C ARG A 112 -8.74 4.58 8.60
N ASP A 113 -9.66 5.25 9.25
CA ASP A 113 -10.98 5.52 8.67
C ASP A 113 -10.82 6.30 7.36
N LEU A 114 -11.53 5.89 6.30
CA LEU A 114 -11.33 6.47 4.98
C LEU A 114 -11.79 7.92 4.87
N VAL A 115 -12.88 8.27 5.55
CA VAL A 115 -13.42 9.64 5.49
C VAL A 115 -12.49 10.61 6.22
N GLU A 116 -11.96 10.18 7.36
CA GLU A 116 -10.98 10.99 8.11
C GLU A 116 -9.67 11.13 7.34
N LEU A 117 -9.18 10.03 6.75
CA LEU A 117 -7.96 10.06 5.95
C LEU A 117 -8.11 10.95 4.72
N GLU A 118 -9.24 10.87 4.02
CA GLU A 118 -9.52 11.71 2.85
C GLU A 118 -9.52 13.20 3.22
N ARG A 119 -10.20 13.55 4.32
CA ARG A 119 -10.21 14.93 4.83
C ARG A 119 -8.80 15.44 5.12
N ASP A 120 -8.00 14.63 5.82
CA ASP A 120 -6.64 15.02 6.21
C ASP A 120 -5.70 15.08 5.00
N ALA A 121 -5.89 14.21 4.02
CA ALA A 121 -5.12 14.21 2.77
C ALA A 121 -5.47 15.40 1.85
N ILE A 122 -6.73 15.83 1.83
CA ILE A 122 -7.13 17.06 1.14
C ILE A 122 -6.46 18.27 1.80
N ALA A 123 -6.53 18.35 3.13
CA ALA A 123 -5.89 19.45 3.88
C ALA A 123 -4.36 19.46 3.66
N TYR A 124 -3.72 18.29 3.58
CA TYR A 124 -2.31 18.17 3.25
C TYR A 124 -2.03 18.70 1.83
N ALA A 125 -2.78 18.26 0.82
CA ALA A 125 -2.61 18.70 -0.56
C ALA A 125 -2.77 20.22 -0.70
N GLU A 126 -3.77 20.80 -0.04
CA GLU A 126 -3.96 22.26 0.00
C GLU A 126 -2.77 22.99 0.63
N ALA A 127 -2.20 22.44 1.69
CA ALA A 127 -1.08 23.06 2.41
C ALA A 127 0.22 23.08 1.59
N VAL A 128 0.40 22.13 0.67
CA VAL A 128 1.61 22.02 -0.19
C VAL A 128 1.37 22.52 -1.62
N ASP A 129 0.23 23.17 -1.88
CA ASP A 129 -0.21 23.61 -3.21
C ASP A 129 -0.24 22.45 -4.23
N GLY A 130 -0.58 21.27 -3.73
CA GLY A 130 -0.67 20.02 -4.49
C GLY A 130 -2.08 19.76 -4.99
N HIS A 131 -2.22 18.71 -5.80
CA HIS A 131 -3.51 18.28 -6.34
C HIS A 131 -3.99 17.00 -5.66
N PHE A 132 -5.29 16.85 -5.59
CA PHE A 132 -5.95 15.66 -5.09
C PHE A 132 -6.78 15.04 -6.20
N ARG A 133 -6.56 13.77 -6.51
CA ARG A 133 -7.27 13.07 -7.59
C ARG A 133 -8.14 11.94 -7.07
N TYR A 134 -9.17 11.66 -7.84
CA TYR A 134 -9.98 10.45 -7.71
C TYR A 134 -9.82 9.59 -8.95
N THR A 135 -9.69 8.27 -8.77
CA THR A 135 -9.80 7.38 -9.92
C THR A 135 -11.22 7.30 -10.44
N PRO A 136 -11.41 6.72 -11.65
CA PRO A 136 -12.73 6.39 -12.15
C PRO A 136 -13.54 5.51 -11.18
N GLU A 137 -12.87 4.70 -10.37
CA GLU A 137 -13.48 3.83 -9.36
C GLU A 137 -13.75 4.55 -8.03
N GLY A 138 -13.42 5.83 -7.93
CA GLY A 138 -13.65 6.65 -6.73
C GLY A 138 -12.57 6.54 -5.65
N TYR A 139 -11.41 5.96 -5.94
CA TYR A 139 -10.29 5.96 -4.99
C TYR A 139 -9.59 7.32 -5.00
N ALA A 140 -9.35 7.83 -3.81
CA ALA A 140 -8.71 9.11 -3.62
C ALA A 140 -7.18 8.96 -3.48
N GLY A 141 -6.44 9.98 -3.85
CA GLY A 141 -5.01 10.07 -3.60
C GLY A 141 -4.44 11.43 -4.00
N PRO A 142 -3.48 11.95 -3.23
CA PRO A 142 -2.71 13.09 -3.68
C PRO A 142 -1.83 12.69 -4.87
N ASP A 143 -1.73 13.59 -5.85
CA ASP A 143 -1.02 13.34 -7.12
C ASP A 143 0.47 13.10 -6.95
N ASP A 144 1.07 13.89 -6.08
CA ASP A 144 2.51 14.01 -6.00
C ASP A 144 3.23 12.89 -5.25
N PRO A 145 2.67 12.26 -4.19
CA PRO A 145 3.40 11.22 -3.51
C PRO A 145 3.29 9.82 -4.13
N GLY A 146 2.60 9.62 -5.26
CA GLY A 146 2.44 8.29 -5.85
C GLY A 146 1.71 7.30 -4.92
N VAL A 147 0.73 7.79 -4.16
CA VAL A 147 -0.08 7.00 -3.24
C VAL A 147 -1.47 6.78 -3.80
N VAL A 148 -1.87 5.51 -3.88
CA VAL A 148 -3.24 5.12 -4.20
C VAL A 148 -3.91 4.65 -2.92
N MET A 149 -4.87 5.42 -2.42
CA MET A 149 -5.60 5.07 -1.19
C MET A 149 -6.73 4.10 -1.51
N ARG A 150 -6.51 2.82 -1.20
CA ARG A 150 -7.50 1.75 -1.32
C ARG A 150 -8.20 1.50 0.01
N ALA A 151 -9.39 0.93 -0.08
CA ALA A 151 -10.13 0.45 1.07
C ALA A 151 -9.93 -1.05 1.27
N GLN A 152 -9.89 -1.46 2.53
CA GLN A 152 -9.94 -2.86 2.98
C GLN A 152 -11.05 -3.01 3.99
N LEU A 153 -11.89 -4.02 3.82
CA LEU A 153 -12.93 -4.34 4.81
C LEU A 153 -12.28 -5.05 6.02
N VAL A 154 -12.45 -4.46 7.19
CA VAL A 154 -11.96 -5.00 8.47
C VAL A 154 -13.16 -5.11 9.40
N GLY A 155 -13.67 -6.32 9.60
CA GLY A 155 -14.97 -6.50 10.23
C GLY A 155 -16.08 -5.83 9.40
N GLU A 156 -16.76 -4.86 9.96
CA GLU A 156 -17.79 -4.06 9.29
C GLU A 156 -17.30 -2.68 8.87
N ALA A 157 -16.03 -2.34 9.14
CA ALA A 157 -15.46 -1.03 8.86
C ALA A 157 -14.53 -1.05 7.64
N LEU A 158 -14.56 0.03 6.87
CA LEU A 158 -13.60 0.26 5.80
C LEU A 158 -12.38 1.00 6.35
N ARG A 159 -11.21 0.41 6.14
CA ARG A 159 -9.92 0.94 6.58
C ARG A 159 -9.01 1.18 5.38
N SER A 160 -8.13 2.14 5.49
CA SER A 160 -7.18 2.47 4.43
C SER A 160 -6.10 1.38 4.26
N ARG A 161 -5.95 0.94 3.02
CA ARG A 161 -4.89 0.04 2.55
C ARG A 161 -4.16 0.74 1.39
N PRO A 162 -3.20 1.61 1.70
CA PRO A 162 -2.52 2.39 0.68
C PRO A 162 -1.60 1.52 -0.17
N LEU A 163 -1.47 1.91 -1.45
CA LEU A 163 -0.46 1.44 -2.36
C LEU A 163 0.49 2.59 -2.67
N PHE A 164 1.77 2.36 -2.50
CA PHE A 164 2.86 3.29 -2.78
C PHE A 164 3.51 2.87 -4.09
N MET A 165 3.54 3.77 -5.06
CA MET A 165 3.86 3.38 -6.43
C MET A 165 4.81 4.35 -7.12
N VAL A 166 5.52 3.80 -8.09
CA VAL A 166 6.18 4.56 -9.17
C VAL A 166 5.67 4.07 -10.52
N THR A 167 5.67 4.95 -11.50
CA THR A 167 5.27 4.61 -12.87
C THR A 167 6.21 3.60 -13.48
N ARG A 168 5.67 2.51 -14.05
CA ARG A 168 6.42 1.52 -14.82
C ARG A 168 6.63 1.96 -16.26
N ASP A 169 7.57 1.32 -16.94
CA ASP A 169 7.77 1.50 -18.37
C ASP A 169 6.46 1.28 -19.14
N GLY A 170 6.15 2.21 -20.03
CA GLY A 170 4.94 2.19 -20.85
C GLY A 170 3.65 2.64 -20.16
N ALA A 171 3.70 2.97 -18.87
CA ALA A 171 2.58 3.57 -18.16
C ALA A 171 2.64 5.11 -18.25
N ASN A 172 1.49 5.75 -18.34
CA ASN A 172 1.39 7.20 -18.33
C ASN A 172 1.20 7.78 -16.93
N THR A 173 0.65 6.98 -16.02
CA THR A 173 0.37 7.35 -14.63
C THR A 173 0.65 6.17 -13.69
N GLU A 174 0.72 6.44 -12.38
CA GLU A 174 0.80 5.40 -11.35
C GLU A 174 -0.38 4.44 -11.45
N TRP A 175 -1.55 4.95 -11.85
CA TRP A 175 -2.76 4.15 -12.01
C TRP A 175 -2.65 3.11 -13.12
N ASP A 176 -2.02 3.46 -14.24
CA ASP A 176 -1.76 2.52 -15.33
C ASP A 176 -0.73 1.46 -14.91
N SER A 177 0.04 1.76 -13.87
CA SER A 177 1.02 0.85 -13.27
C SER A 177 0.43 -0.10 -12.23
N LEU A 178 -0.83 0.06 -11.84
CA LEU A 178 -1.42 -0.71 -10.74
C LEU A 178 -1.37 -2.22 -11.02
N PRO A 179 -0.83 -3.04 -10.09
CA PRO A 179 -0.82 -4.48 -10.24
C PRO A 179 -2.22 -5.06 -10.36
N ARG A 180 -2.43 -6.01 -11.29
CA ARG A 180 -3.75 -6.59 -11.56
C ARG A 180 -4.38 -7.25 -10.32
N ASP A 181 -3.56 -7.85 -9.47
CA ASP A 181 -4.02 -8.46 -8.22
C ASP A 181 -4.63 -7.43 -7.27
N GLU A 182 -4.16 -6.18 -7.31
CA GLU A 182 -4.70 -5.10 -6.50
C GLU A 182 -6.06 -4.60 -7.02
N TYR A 183 -6.33 -4.70 -8.30
CA TYR A 183 -7.68 -4.43 -8.83
C TYR A 183 -8.71 -5.43 -8.31
N ARG A 184 -8.33 -6.72 -8.21
CA ARG A 184 -9.26 -7.78 -7.77
C ARG A 184 -9.54 -7.75 -6.28
N ASN A 185 -8.53 -7.44 -5.47
CA ASN A 185 -8.64 -7.40 -4.01
C ASN A 185 -9.45 -6.20 -3.50
N GLY A 186 -9.75 -5.23 -4.35
CA GLY A 186 -10.54 -4.05 -3.98
C GLY A 186 -11.97 -4.07 -4.51
N GLN A 187 -12.40 -5.15 -5.15
CA GLN A 187 -13.80 -5.30 -5.49
C GLN A 187 -14.59 -5.61 -4.23
N PHE A 188 -15.30 -4.62 -3.74
CA PHE A 188 -16.38 -4.81 -2.80
C PHE A 188 -17.36 -5.81 -3.44
N HIS A 189 -17.46 -6.98 -2.86
CA HIS A 189 -18.65 -7.78 -3.08
C HIS A 189 -19.78 -7.05 -2.37
N ALA A 190 -20.59 -6.35 -3.15
CA ALA A 190 -21.86 -5.81 -2.72
C ALA A 190 -22.82 -6.96 -2.38
#